data_a5f3a7250076dd5c05e43dfa521d15a2
#
_entry.id   a5f3a7250076dd5c05e43dfa521d15a2
#
_cell.length_a   1.000
_cell.length_b   1.000
_cell.length_c   1.000
_cell.angle_alpha   90.00
_cell.angle_beta   90.00
_cell.angle_gamma   90.00
#
_symmetry.space_group_name_H-M   'P 1'
#
loop_
_entity.id
_entity.type
_entity.pdbx_description
1 polymer ?
#
loop_
_entity_poly.entity_id
_entity_poly.type
_entity_poly.pdbx_seq_one_letter_code
_entity_poly.pdbx_strand_id
1 'polypeptide(L)'
;EGENYFEEIIYQSGLTLSDLTRLIKEKVPERATIYADAAEPKSIEELYRQGFNIKPAQKDVWAGIVKMKSYPINLHYSSKNLRREFMSYKWKKDKNDNVIEEPVKANDDALDASRYAVFTHLTKPKFAVSVF
;
A
#
# COMPACT_ATOMS: atom_id res chain seq x y z
N GLU A 1 -5.39 17.89 -5.21
CA GLU A 1 -5.74 17.29 -6.46
C GLU A 1 -4.57 17.22 -7.41
N GLY A 2 -4.34 16.07 -8.01
CA GLY A 2 -3.17 15.85 -8.84
C GLY A 2 -1.90 15.60 -8.06
N GLU A 3 -2.00 15.25 -6.78
CA GLU A 3 -0.86 14.88 -5.95
C GLU A 3 -1.22 13.68 -5.09
N ASN A 4 -0.22 12.88 -4.76
CA ASN A 4 -0.37 11.77 -3.83
C ASN A 4 0.17 12.18 -2.47
N TYR A 5 -0.63 11.95 -1.43
CA TYR A 5 -0.24 12.21 -0.05
C TYR A 5 -0.29 10.90 0.72
N PHE A 6 0.84 10.50 1.28
CA PHE A 6 0.96 9.25 2.02
C PHE A 6 1.34 9.50 3.47
N GLU A 7 0.72 8.77 4.34
CA GLU A 7 1.07 8.74 5.75
C GLU A 7 1.16 7.29 6.21
N GLU A 8 2.28 6.94 6.81
CA GLU A 8 2.49 5.62 7.41
C GLU A 8 1.83 5.61 8.78
N ILE A 9 0.82 4.79 8.97
CA ILE A 9 0.07 4.72 10.22
C ILE A 9 0.49 3.50 11.04
N ILE A 10 0.65 2.35 10.39
CA ILE A 10 1.02 1.10 11.02
C ILE A 10 2.14 0.46 10.20
N TYR A 11 3.25 0.15 10.85
CA TYR A 11 4.37 -0.55 10.23
C TYR A 11 4.96 -1.49 11.28
N GLN A 12 4.40 -2.67 11.39
CA GLN A 12 4.75 -3.65 12.42
C GLN A 12 4.65 -5.06 11.86
N SER A 13 5.56 -5.93 12.28
CA SER A 13 5.46 -7.36 12.03
C SER A 13 4.87 -8.05 13.26
N GLY A 14 4.45 -9.30 13.09
CA GLY A 14 3.97 -10.12 14.20
C GLY A 14 2.59 -9.77 14.72
N LEU A 15 1.82 -8.96 13.98
CA LEU A 15 0.44 -8.65 14.37
C LEU A 15 -0.49 -9.82 14.04
N THR A 16 -1.33 -10.17 14.99
CA THR A 16 -2.46 -11.05 14.71
C THR A 16 -3.53 -10.25 13.98
N LEU A 17 -4.48 -10.94 13.37
CA LEU A 17 -5.61 -10.24 12.75
C LEU A 17 -6.41 -9.45 13.78
N SER A 18 -6.51 -9.96 15.01
CA SER A 18 -7.17 -9.26 16.12
C SER A 18 -6.45 -7.96 16.48
N ASP A 19 -5.12 -8.00 16.54
CA ASP A 19 -4.30 -6.81 16.79
C ASP A 19 -4.49 -5.77 15.69
N LEU A 20 -4.46 -6.22 14.43
CA LEU A 20 -4.63 -5.35 13.28
C LEU A 20 -6.01 -4.70 13.30
N THR A 21 -7.06 -5.47 13.58
CA THR A 21 -8.42 -4.96 13.70
C THR A 21 -8.50 -3.83 14.71
N ARG A 22 -7.91 -4.04 15.88
CA ARG A 22 -7.88 -3.02 16.95
C ARG A 22 -7.16 -1.75 16.50
N LEU A 23 -6.00 -1.91 15.89
CA LEU A 23 -5.20 -0.77 15.43
C LEU A 23 -5.91 0.02 14.32
N ILE A 24 -6.57 -0.67 13.41
CA ILE A 24 -7.32 0.00 12.35
C ILE A 24 -8.47 0.81 12.97
N LYS A 25 -9.19 0.24 13.91
CA LYS A 25 -10.29 0.96 14.58
C LYS A 25 -9.81 2.21 15.32
N GLU A 26 -8.62 2.14 15.91
CA GLU A 26 -8.05 3.27 16.64
C GLU A 26 -7.52 4.39 15.74
N LYS A 27 -6.90 4.03 14.61
CA LYS A 27 -6.05 4.93 13.86
C LYS A 27 -6.56 5.33 12.48
N VAL A 28 -7.52 4.60 11.95
CA VAL A 28 -8.00 4.79 10.57
C VAL A 28 -9.41 5.37 10.61
N PRO A 29 -9.72 6.37 9.77
CA PRO A 29 -11.08 6.90 9.70
C PRO A 29 -12.11 5.81 9.39
N GLU A 30 -13.24 5.85 10.08
CA GLU A 30 -14.26 4.81 10.01
C GLU A 30 -14.77 4.56 8.60
N ARG A 31 -14.80 5.59 7.76
CA ARG A 31 -15.32 5.49 6.39
C ARG A 31 -14.25 5.24 5.34
N ALA A 32 -13.02 5.00 5.76
CA ALA A 32 -11.94 4.76 4.81
C ALA A 32 -12.19 3.50 4.01
N THR A 33 -11.89 3.55 2.71
CA THR A 33 -11.83 2.35 1.88
C THR A 33 -10.47 1.71 2.09
N ILE A 34 -10.46 0.43 2.43
CA ILE A 34 -9.25 -0.33 2.69
C ILE A 34 -8.97 -1.25 1.51
N TYR A 35 -7.75 -1.19 0.99
CA TYR A 35 -7.30 -2.10 -0.06
C TYR A 35 -6.26 -3.06 0.52
N ALA A 36 -6.47 -4.34 0.31
CA ALA A 36 -5.65 -5.38 0.91
C ALA A 36 -5.06 -6.30 -0.15
N ASP A 37 -3.94 -6.91 0.16
CA ASP A 37 -3.32 -7.90 -0.71
C ASP A 37 -4.31 -9.02 -1.02
N ALA A 38 -4.61 -9.21 -2.29
CA ALA A 38 -5.56 -10.22 -2.75
C ALA A 38 -5.10 -11.65 -2.44
N ALA A 39 -3.84 -11.85 -2.09
CA ALA A 39 -3.32 -13.14 -1.67
C ALA A 39 -3.77 -13.54 -0.27
N GLU A 40 -4.46 -12.66 0.44
CA GLU A 40 -4.94 -12.87 1.81
C GLU A 40 -6.47 -12.89 1.89
N PRO A 41 -7.16 -13.78 1.14
CA PRO A 41 -8.63 -13.73 1.06
C PRO A 41 -9.32 -13.99 2.38
N LYS A 42 -8.74 -14.81 3.25
CA LYS A 42 -9.34 -15.10 4.56
C LYS A 42 -9.32 -13.88 5.46
N SER A 43 -8.23 -13.13 5.43
CA SER A 43 -8.10 -11.91 6.22
C SER A 43 -9.05 -10.83 5.72
N ILE A 44 -9.19 -10.71 4.41
CA ILE A 44 -10.13 -9.78 3.80
C ILE A 44 -11.56 -10.11 4.25
N GLU A 45 -11.94 -11.38 4.16
CA GLU A 45 -13.28 -11.83 4.57
C GLU A 45 -13.55 -11.53 6.03
N GLU A 46 -12.57 -11.80 6.91
CA GLU A 46 -12.73 -11.55 8.34
C GLU A 46 -12.91 -10.06 8.63
N LEU A 47 -12.10 -9.21 8.03
CA LEU A 47 -12.21 -7.77 8.22
C LEU A 47 -13.51 -7.24 7.63
N TYR A 48 -13.96 -7.78 6.51
CA TYR A 48 -15.25 -7.43 5.94
C TYR A 48 -16.38 -7.73 6.91
N ARG A 49 -16.35 -8.90 7.54
CA ARG A 49 -17.35 -9.28 8.56
C ARG A 49 -17.29 -8.41 9.81
N GLN A 50 -16.15 -7.81 10.09
CA GLN A 50 -16.01 -6.85 11.19
C GLN A 50 -16.60 -5.47 10.85
N GLY A 51 -17.07 -5.28 9.62
CA GLY A 51 -17.70 -4.04 9.22
C GLY A 51 -16.83 -3.07 8.46
N PHE A 52 -15.60 -3.44 8.13
CA PHE A 52 -14.70 -2.58 7.36
C PHE A 52 -15.07 -2.56 5.88
N ASN A 53 -14.91 -1.42 5.24
CA ASN A 53 -15.05 -1.28 3.80
C ASN A 53 -13.74 -1.71 3.14
N ILE A 54 -13.54 -3.02 3.05
CA ILE A 54 -12.29 -3.61 2.56
C ILE A 54 -12.51 -4.31 1.21
N LYS A 55 -11.54 -4.15 0.32
CA LYS A 55 -11.55 -4.72 -1.02
C LYS A 55 -10.18 -5.29 -1.36
N PRO A 56 -10.13 -6.35 -2.18
CA PRO A 56 -8.84 -6.82 -2.68
C PRO A 56 -8.21 -5.79 -3.60
N ALA A 57 -6.92 -5.61 -3.49
CA ALA A 57 -6.16 -4.69 -4.33
C ALA A 57 -5.82 -5.32 -5.68
N GLN A 58 -5.68 -4.49 -6.69
CA GLN A 58 -5.12 -4.90 -7.96
C GLN A 58 -3.60 -4.83 -7.90
N LYS A 59 -2.95 -5.88 -8.39
CA LYS A 59 -1.53 -6.09 -8.16
C LYS A 59 -0.66 -5.98 -9.41
N ASP A 60 -1.11 -5.28 -10.43
CA ASP A 60 -0.25 -5.01 -11.58
C ASP A 60 0.87 -4.07 -11.14
N VAL A 61 2.07 -4.64 -11.01
CA VAL A 61 3.22 -3.93 -10.45
C VAL A 61 3.63 -2.76 -11.34
N TRP A 62 3.80 -3.00 -12.63
CA TRP A 62 4.24 -1.97 -13.56
C TRP A 62 3.22 -0.82 -13.65
N ALA A 63 1.97 -1.17 -13.94
CA ALA A 63 0.91 -0.17 -14.06
C ALA A 63 0.71 0.60 -12.76
N GLY A 64 0.85 -0.08 -11.62
CA GLY A 64 0.74 0.56 -10.32
C GLY A 64 1.84 1.58 -10.08
N ILE A 65 3.07 1.24 -10.41
CA ILE A 65 4.21 2.17 -10.26
C ILE A 65 4.05 3.37 -11.19
N VAL A 66 3.65 3.14 -12.44
CA VAL A 66 3.40 4.23 -13.39
C VAL A 66 2.31 5.16 -12.85
N LYS A 67 1.25 4.59 -12.29
CA LYS A 67 0.16 5.38 -11.72
C LYS A 67 0.63 6.20 -10.52
N MET A 68 1.43 5.62 -9.63
CA MET A 68 1.99 6.35 -8.50
C MET A 68 2.86 7.52 -8.94
N LYS A 69 3.66 7.32 -9.99
CA LYS A 69 4.58 8.35 -10.48
C LYS A 69 3.89 9.42 -11.32
N SER A 70 2.63 9.22 -11.69
CA SER A 70 1.91 10.20 -12.54
C SER A 70 1.59 11.49 -11.80
N TYR A 71 1.72 11.51 -10.48
CA TYR A 71 1.53 12.71 -9.66
C TYR A 71 2.69 12.89 -8.69
N PRO A 72 2.97 14.11 -8.24
CA PRO A 72 3.93 14.34 -7.17
C PRO A 72 3.60 13.50 -5.94
N ILE A 73 4.62 12.96 -5.30
CA ILE A 73 4.48 12.11 -4.12
C ILE A 73 4.89 12.91 -2.90
N ASN A 74 4.00 13.01 -1.93
CA ASN A 74 4.23 13.73 -0.68
C ASN A 74 4.13 12.72 0.47
N LEU A 75 5.15 12.69 1.31
CA LEU A 75 5.18 11.81 2.48
C LEU A 75 5.03 12.63 3.75
N HIS A 76 4.12 12.20 4.63
CA HIS A 76 4.04 12.80 5.95
C HIS A 76 5.37 12.60 6.67
N TYR A 77 5.82 13.62 7.40
CA TYR A 77 7.15 13.61 8.02
C TYR A 77 7.39 12.43 8.96
N SER A 78 6.33 11.89 9.55
CA SER A 78 6.43 10.75 10.47
C SER A 78 6.63 9.41 9.75
N SER A 79 6.52 9.37 8.42
CA SER A 79 6.55 8.14 7.62
C SER A 79 7.98 7.70 7.32
N LYS A 80 8.73 7.37 8.36
CA LYS A 80 10.16 7.06 8.26
C LYS A 80 10.44 5.78 7.48
N ASN A 81 9.66 4.74 7.72
CA ASN A 81 9.85 3.45 7.05
C ASN A 81 9.45 3.55 5.57
N LEU A 82 8.34 4.21 5.28
CA LEU A 82 7.91 4.42 3.90
C LEU A 82 8.95 5.23 3.12
N ARG A 83 9.50 6.28 3.74
CA ARG A 83 10.57 7.06 3.11
C ARG A 83 11.78 6.20 2.79
N ARG A 84 12.20 5.35 3.72
CA ARG A 84 13.34 4.45 3.51
C ARG A 84 13.09 3.52 2.33
N GLU A 85 11.88 2.98 2.22
CA GLU A 85 11.52 2.10 1.11
C GLU A 85 11.53 2.82 -0.22
N PHE A 86 10.98 4.04 -0.28
CA PHE A 86 11.04 4.84 -1.51
C PHE A 86 12.47 5.11 -1.96
N MET A 87 13.36 5.41 -1.01
CA MET A 87 14.75 5.72 -1.33
C MET A 87 15.55 4.50 -1.77
N SER A 88 15.18 3.31 -1.35
CA SER A 88 15.89 2.07 -1.68
C SER A 88 15.25 1.28 -2.82
N TYR A 89 14.08 1.69 -3.30
CA TYR A 89 13.36 0.97 -4.34
C TYR A 89 14.09 1.08 -5.67
N LYS A 90 14.27 -0.06 -6.35
CA LYS A 90 14.98 -0.09 -7.62
C LYS A 90 14.46 -1.22 -8.49
N TRP A 91 14.72 -1.08 -9.79
CA TRP A 91 14.40 -2.11 -10.77
C TRP A 91 15.39 -3.25 -10.74
N LYS A 92 14.93 -4.44 -11.07
CA LYS A 92 15.82 -5.57 -11.36
C LYS A 92 16.64 -5.28 -12.62
N LYS A 93 17.79 -5.92 -12.70
CA LYS A 93 18.64 -5.89 -13.88
C LYS A 93 18.89 -7.31 -14.36
N ASP A 94 19.05 -7.46 -15.69
CA ASP A 94 19.39 -8.74 -16.28
C ASP A 94 20.92 -8.96 -16.22
N LYS A 95 21.40 -10.07 -16.82
CA LYS A 95 22.82 -10.41 -16.85
C LYS A 95 23.71 -9.36 -17.47
N ASN A 96 23.17 -8.57 -18.40
CA ASN A 96 23.89 -7.52 -19.13
C ASN A 96 23.69 -6.15 -18.50
N ASP A 97 23.20 -6.11 -17.27
CA ASP A 97 22.94 -4.87 -16.53
C ASP A 97 21.85 -4.00 -17.14
N ASN A 98 20.99 -4.57 -17.97
CA ASN A 98 19.83 -3.86 -18.53
C ASN A 98 18.67 -3.90 -17.54
N VAL A 99 18.00 -2.78 -17.38
CA VAL A 99 16.82 -2.68 -16.51
C VAL A 99 15.66 -3.46 -17.11
N ILE A 100 15.05 -4.32 -16.33
CA ILE A 100 13.82 -5.01 -16.70
C ILE A 100 12.65 -4.39 -15.93
N GLU A 101 11.45 -4.53 -16.48
CA GLU A 101 10.24 -3.87 -15.92
C GLU A 101 9.69 -4.60 -14.69
N GLU A 102 10.59 -4.96 -13.78
CA GLU A 102 10.28 -5.59 -12.50
C GLU A 102 11.11 -4.96 -11.40
N PRO A 103 10.50 -4.60 -10.26
CA PRO A 103 11.28 -4.09 -9.12
C PRO A 103 12.01 -5.22 -8.41
N VAL A 104 13.11 -4.88 -7.75
CA VAL A 104 13.76 -5.78 -6.81
C VAL A 104 12.82 -5.95 -5.62
N LYS A 105 12.49 -7.19 -5.28
CA LYS A 105 11.57 -7.49 -4.19
C LYS A 105 12.32 -7.52 -2.86
N ALA A 106 12.53 -6.34 -2.29
CA ALA A 106 13.23 -6.20 -1.01
C ALA A 106 12.83 -4.87 -0.37
N ASN A 107 12.49 -4.91 0.90
CA ASN A 107 12.16 -3.71 1.70
C ASN A 107 11.11 -2.83 1.01
N ASP A 108 10.00 -3.42 0.59
CA ASP A 108 8.99 -2.74 -0.21
C ASP A 108 7.55 -2.92 0.30
N ASP A 109 7.38 -3.37 1.54
CA ASP A 109 6.05 -3.65 2.09
C ASP A 109 5.14 -2.42 2.14
N ALA A 110 5.66 -1.29 2.61
CA ALA A 110 4.88 -0.06 2.66
C ALA A 110 4.67 0.52 1.26
N LEU A 111 5.63 0.35 0.36
CA LEU A 111 5.48 0.74 -1.03
C LEU A 111 4.40 -0.10 -1.72
N ASP A 112 4.38 -1.40 -1.49
CA ASP A 112 3.35 -2.27 -2.02
C ASP A 112 1.97 -1.83 -1.54
N ALA A 113 1.84 -1.55 -0.26
CA ALA A 113 0.59 -1.07 0.32
C ALA A 113 0.14 0.24 -0.34
N SER A 114 1.06 1.20 -0.51
CA SER A 114 0.77 2.47 -1.17
C SER A 114 0.32 2.25 -2.62
N ARG A 115 1.00 1.37 -3.34
CA ARG A 115 0.66 1.04 -4.72
C ARG A 115 -0.73 0.42 -4.82
N TYR A 116 -1.09 -0.48 -3.91
CA TYR A 116 -2.40 -1.10 -3.88
C TYR A 116 -3.50 -0.03 -3.79
N ALA A 117 -3.35 0.90 -2.87
CA ALA A 117 -4.34 1.94 -2.68
C ALA A 117 -4.44 2.86 -3.91
N VAL A 118 -3.33 3.35 -4.40
CA VAL A 118 -3.31 4.31 -5.52
C VAL A 118 -3.84 3.69 -6.79
N PHE A 119 -3.35 2.50 -7.14
CA PHE A 119 -3.74 1.86 -8.40
C PHE A 119 -5.19 1.36 -8.38
N THR A 120 -5.61 0.76 -7.30
CA THR A 120 -6.95 0.18 -7.21
C THR A 120 -8.02 1.28 -7.11
N HIS A 121 -7.72 2.35 -6.38
CA HIS A 121 -8.63 3.47 -6.20
C HIS A 121 -8.39 4.53 -7.28
N LEU A 122 -8.73 4.21 -8.51
CA LEU A 122 -8.38 5.00 -9.70
C LEU A 122 -9.02 6.36 -9.81
N THR A 123 -10.11 6.60 -9.11
CA THR A 123 -10.81 7.87 -9.18
C THR A 123 -10.88 8.51 -7.80
N LYS A 124 -11.24 9.61 -7.62
CA LYS A 124 -11.51 10.45 -6.44
C LYS A 124 -11.43 9.77 -5.07
N PRO A 125 -10.25 9.36 -4.60
CA PRO A 125 -10.15 8.83 -3.26
C PRO A 125 -10.44 9.93 -2.25
N LYS A 126 -11.28 9.64 -1.28
CA LYS A 126 -11.39 10.48 -0.10
C LYS A 126 -10.40 10.02 0.93
N PHE A 127 -10.47 8.76 1.24
CA PHE A 127 -9.52 8.07 2.11
C PHE A 127 -9.28 6.69 1.52
N ALA A 128 -8.03 6.35 1.31
CA ALA A 128 -7.64 5.03 0.87
C ALA A 128 -6.54 4.50 1.79
N VAL A 129 -6.74 3.31 2.31
CA VAL A 129 -5.82 2.66 3.25
C VAL A 129 -5.50 1.29 2.72
N SER A 130 -4.23 0.91 2.78
CA SER A 130 -3.82 -0.44 2.44
C SER A 130 -3.30 -1.16 3.67
N VAL A 131 -3.62 -2.44 3.75
CA VAL A 131 -3.17 -3.33 4.82
C VAL A 131 -2.66 -4.64 4.21
N PHE A 132 -1.80 -5.29 4.94
CA PHE A 132 -1.11 -6.52 4.52
C PHE A 132 -0.88 -6.52 3.01
#